data_7f4a5a402af752fd5eed1b2369b459c8
#
_entry.id   7f4a5a402af752fd5eed1b2369b459c8
#
_cell.length_a   1.000
_cell.length_b   1.000
_cell.length_c   1.000
_cell.angle_alpha   90.00
_cell.angle_beta   90.00
_cell.angle_gamma   90.00
#
_symmetry.space_group_name_H-M   'P 1'
#
loop_
_entity.id
_entity.type
_entity.pdbx_description
1 polymer ?
#
loop_
_entity_poly.entity_id
_entity_poly.type
_entity_poly.pdbx_seq_one_letter_code
_entity_poly.pdbx_strand_id
1 'polypeptide(L)'
;VVLDSWDTLAKETPFDERAKTERMITTIADAHNSLIIFVGEEDEYSRNSAYLVDGIITLSYYTVDSVKIRKLTIDKMRGTSIPRMDLLYTLDDSRFEILPKLRSPEYPSPARYEPVKLKPGFFSSGNIHLDTLLGGVREGSVILIESDQGTMKTASDLMLSCFVLNALGSKNSAIMVNAADTPAKETARMVKPFVTAEAAKNFRVFAHGGSDIGDASVIGLGDDEAANHDLLQKEYLSLRSSSRGGGQVVLGLDVGLSQKESAEAAKIWSAKLVDLCRTVRNNGDLLVMVNRTGLDTIPLCKTVSDIHMQITNKSGVHFMRVQKPAIEGPTILFSVSAGEKKYPSYVLKKVV
;
A
#
# COMPACT_ATOMS: atom_id res chain seq x y z
N VAL A 1 30.87 -1.92 24.68
CA VAL A 1 31.11 -3.38 24.82
C VAL A 1 29.79 -4.10 24.60
N VAL A 2 29.81 -5.23 23.88
CA VAL A 2 28.64 -6.11 23.69
C VAL A 2 28.95 -7.46 24.32
N LEU A 3 28.06 -7.93 25.17
CA LEU A 3 28.14 -9.25 25.83
C LEU A 3 27.03 -10.14 25.23
N ASP A 4 27.39 -10.91 24.21
CA ASP A 4 26.49 -11.80 23.44
C ASP A 4 27.00 -13.27 23.58
N SER A 5 26.27 -14.21 24.16
CA SER A 5 25.03 -14.00 24.90
C SER A 5 25.31 -13.97 26.39
N TRP A 6 24.73 -13.01 27.09
CA TRP A 6 24.90 -12.86 28.54
C TRP A 6 24.40 -14.10 29.29
N ASP A 7 23.32 -14.69 28.87
CA ASP A 7 22.75 -15.88 29.51
C ASP A 7 23.68 -17.07 29.42
N THR A 8 24.43 -17.25 28.34
CA THR A 8 25.44 -18.30 28.24
C THR A 8 26.62 -18.05 29.18
N LEU A 9 27.07 -16.79 29.27
CA LEU A 9 28.17 -16.41 30.16
C LEU A 9 27.82 -16.56 31.64
N ALA A 10 26.56 -16.29 31.99
CA ALA A 10 26.08 -16.32 33.37
C ALA A 10 25.37 -17.63 33.74
N LYS A 11 25.32 -18.63 32.86
CA LYS A 11 24.54 -19.86 33.04
C LYS A 11 24.84 -20.65 34.30
N GLU A 12 26.09 -20.71 34.67
CA GLU A 12 26.57 -21.46 35.85
C GLU A 12 26.68 -20.57 37.11
N THR A 13 26.39 -19.28 37.00
CA THR A 13 26.50 -18.31 38.08
C THR A 13 25.23 -18.29 38.92
N PRO A 14 25.28 -18.46 40.25
CA PRO A 14 24.12 -18.31 41.11
C PRO A 14 23.47 -16.95 40.97
N PHE A 15 22.14 -16.88 41.11
CA PHE A 15 21.34 -15.66 40.87
C PHE A 15 21.89 -14.42 41.60
N ASP A 16 22.21 -14.54 42.88
CA ASP A 16 22.73 -13.44 43.71
C ASP A 16 24.10 -12.94 43.24
N GLU A 17 24.94 -13.82 42.73
CA GLU A 17 26.27 -13.47 42.20
C GLU A 17 26.14 -12.84 40.81
N ARG A 18 25.18 -13.33 39.97
CA ARG A 18 24.85 -12.73 38.69
C ARG A 18 24.42 -11.27 38.86
N ALA A 19 23.46 -11.01 39.77
CA ALA A 19 22.99 -9.66 40.07
C ALA A 19 24.11 -8.72 40.58
N LYS A 20 25.06 -9.24 41.37
CA LYS A 20 26.22 -8.46 41.82
C LYS A 20 27.17 -8.13 40.67
N THR A 21 27.41 -9.10 39.79
CA THR A 21 28.25 -8.91 38.60
C THR A 21 27.65 -7.88 37.65
N GLU A 22 26.35 -7.95 37.39
CA GLU A 22 25.64 -6.97 36.55
C GLU A 22 25.75 -5.56 37.13
N ARG A 23 25.54 -5.40 38.46
CA ARG A 23 25.72 -4.10 39.11
C ARG A 23 27.14 -3.58 39.03
N MET A 24 28.14 -4.46 39.17
CA MET A 24 29.53 -4.07 39.02
C MET A 24 29.85 -3.60 37.61
N ILE A 25 29.37 -4.33 36.60
CA ILE A 25 29.55 -4.00 35.17
C ILE A 25 28.89 -2.66 34.85
N THR A 26 27.66 -2.43 35.30
CA THR A 26 26.96 -1.16 35.07
C THR A 26 27.63 0.01 35.77
N THR A 27 28.14 -0.20 37.01
CA THR A 27 28.90 0.83 37.74
C THR A 27 30.22 1.18 37.04
N ILE A 28 30.91 0.20 36.46
CA ILE A 28 32.13 0.42 35.67
C ILE A 28 31.78 1.20 34.40
N ALA A 29 30.66 0.85 33.71
CA ALA A 29 30.21 1.54 32.55
C ALA A 29 29.96 3.03 32.82
N ASP A 30 29.25 3.32 33.90
CA ASP A 30 28.94 4.70 34.33
C ASP A 30 30.24 5.47 34.67
N ALA A 31 31.15 4.88 35.42
CA ALA A 31 32.42 5.50 35.81
C ALA A 31 33.31 5.85 34.62
N HIS A 32 33.23 5.06 33.55
CA HIS A 32 34.01 5.26 32.31
C HIS A 32 33.21 5.86 31.16
N ASN A 33 31.99 6.29 31.41
CA ASN A 33 31.07 6.83 30.38
C ASN A 33 31.00 5.90 29.15
N SER A 34 30.86 4.61 29.38
CA SER A 34 30.93 3.56 28.37
C SER A 34 29.55 2.92 28.13
N LEU A 35 29.23 2.62 26.87
CA LEU A 35 28.03 1.84 26.53
C LEU A 35 28.33 0.34 26.68
N ILE A 36 27.48 -0.35 27.45
CA ILE A 36 27.47 -1.81 27.54
C ILE A 36 26.11 -2.32 27.09
N ILE A 37 26.11 -3.35 26.25
CA ILE A 37 24.92 -4.02 25.77
C ILE A 37 24.98 -5.49 26.22
N PHE A 38 23.99 -5.90 27.00
CA PHE A 38 23.76 -7.30 27.32
C PHE A 38 22.78 -7.86 26.29
N VAL A 39 23.15 -8.93 25.62
CA VAL A 39 22.29 -9.67 24.69
C VAL A 39 21.91 -10.99 25.33
N GLY A 40 20.62 -11.25 25.45
CA GLY A 40 20.10 -12.46 26.08
C GLY A 40 18.70 -12.80 25.65
N GLU A 41 18.19 -13.94 26.08
CA GLU A 41 16.82 -14.36 25.89
C GLU A 41 15.92 -13.77 27.00
N GLU A 42 14.64 -13.55 26.70
CA GLU A 42 13.68 -13.10 27.71
C GLU A 42 13.34 -14.27 28.64
N ASP A 43 13.85 -14.21 29.86
CA ASP A 43 13.58 -15.18 30.92
C ASP A 43 13.17 -14.48 32.23
N GLU A 44 12.93 -15.26 33.29
CA GLU A 44 12.59 -14.74 34.60
C GLU A 44 13.73 -13.92 35.22
N TYR A 45 14.99 -14.22 34.87
CA TYR A 45 16.17 -13.53 35.35
C TYR A 45 16.38 -12.18 34.70
N SER A 46 16.10 -12.05 33.40
CA SER A 46 16.23 -10.79 32.69
C SER A 46 15.27 -9.71 33.20
N ARG A 47 14.12 -10.09 33.78
CA ARG A 47 13.17 -9.17 34.43
C ARG A 47 13.75 -8.51 35.68
N ASN A 48 14.58 -9.19 36.43
CA ASN A 48 15.21 -8.63 37.62
C ASN A 48 16.34 -7.66 37.27
N SER A 49 17.11 -7.94 36.22
CA SER A 49 18.16 -7.07 35.70
C SER A 49 17.60 -5.80 35.04
N ALA A 50 16.34 -5.80 34.69
CA ALA A 50 15.63 -4.66 34.04
C ALA A 50 15.70 -3.36 34.87
N TYR A 51 15.87 -3.45 36.21
CA TYR A 51 16.01 -2.28 37.07
C TYR A 51 17.40 -1.62 36.98
N LEU A 52 18.41 -2.35 36.56
CA LEU A 52 19.82 -1.90 36.54
C LEU A 52 20.16 -1.15 35.24
N VAL A 53 19.53 -1.50 34.13
CA VAL A 53 19.86 -0.96 32.81
C VAL A 53 19.06 0.31 32.50
N ASP A 54 19.62 1.19 31.66
CA ASP A 54 18.98 2.43 31.21
C ASP A 54 18.04 2.23 30.06
N GLY A 55 18.23 1.20 29.24
CA GLY A 55 17.39 0.86 28.13
C GLY A 55 17.12 -0.63 28.00
N ILE A 56 15.91 -0.98 27.55
CA ILE A 56 15.51 -2.35 27.21
C ILE A 56 14.89 -2.32 25.83
N ILE A 57 15.45 -3.15 24.95
CA ILE A 57 14.95 -3.34 23.59
C ILE A 57 14.67 -4.83 23.41
N THR A 58 13.42 -5.15 23.09
CA THR A 58 13.00 -6.53 22.84
C THR A 58 12.82 -6.75 21.34
N LEU A 59 13.49 -7.77 20.81
CA LEU A 59 13.31 -8.25 19.45
C LEU A 59 12.41 -9.47 19.46
N SER A 60 11.30 -9.41 18.74
CA SER A 60 10.34 -10.50 18.64
C SER A 60 9.86 -10.66 17.22
N TYR A 61 9.06 -11.68 16.96
CA TYR A 61 8.34 -11.83 15.70
C TYR A 61 6.97 -12.45 15.92
N TYR A 62 6.09 -12.22 14.98
CA TYR A 62 4.82 -12.93 14.86
C TYR A 62 4.61 -13.35 13.42
N THR A 63 3.73 -14.30 13.18
CA THR A 63 3.48 -14.85 11.85
C THR A 63 2.15 -14.31 11.31
N VAL A 64 2.17 -13.81 10.08
CA VAL A 64 0.98 -13.44 9.31
C VAL A 64 1.05 -14.19 8.00
N ASP A 65 0.05 -15.01 7.72
CA ASP A 65 -0.04 -15.79 6.47
C ASP A 65 1.26 -16.56 6.15
N SER A 66 1.85 -17.20 7.15
CA SER A 66 3.12 -17.94 7.07
C SER A 66 4.37 -17.07 6.84
N VAL A 67 4.26 -15.75 6.86
CA VAL A 67 5.39 -14.82 6.78
C VAL A 67 5.72 -14.28 8.18
N LYS A 68 7.00 -14.31 8.55
CA LYS A 68 7.48 -13.72 9.81
C LYS A 68 7.52 -12.21 9.69
N ILE A 69 6.83 -11.51 10.60
CA ILE A 69 6.93 -10.06 10.76
C ILE A 69 7.73 -9.80 12.03
N ARG A 70 8.87 -9.17 11.87
CA ARG A 70 9.78 -8.87 12.97
C ARG A 70 9.41 -7.55 13.62
N LYS A 71 9.46 -7.54 14.94
CA LYS A 71 9.14 -6.39 15.78
C LYS A 71 10.27 -6.08 16.74
N LEU A 72 10.64 -4.81 16.83
CA LEU A 72 11.47 -4.23 17.85
C LEU A 72 10.59 -3.43 18.78
N THR A 73 10.60 -3.72 20.06
CA THR A 73 9.90 -2.96 21.10
C THR A 73 10.93 -2.25 21.98
N ILE A 74 10.71 -0.96 22.22
CA ILE A 74 11.50 -0.19 23.20
C ILE A 74 10.71 -0.20 24.50
N ASP A 75 11.03 -1.13 25.40
CA ASP A 75 10.30 -1.31 26.64
C ASP A 75 10.69 -0.27 27.70
N LYS A 76 11.95 0.17 27.66
CA LYS A 76 12.49 1.15 28.59
C LYS A 76 13.56 2.01 27.93
N MET A 77 13.59 3.30 28.28
CA MET A 77 14.68 4.22 27.96
C MET A 77 14.69 5.35 29.00
N ARG A 78 15.68 5.35 29.89
CA ARG A 78 15.82 6.41 30.91
C ARG A 78 16.21 7.74 30.27
N GLY A 79 15.71 8.83 30.81
CA GLY A 79 16.09 10.17 30.40
C GLY A 79 15.47 10.65 29.09
N THR A 80 14.62 9.84 28.44
CA THR A 80 13.91 10.25 27.21
C THR A 80 12.49 9.71 27.17
N SER A 81 11.63 10.37 26.40
CA SER A 81 10.30 9.86 26.09
C SER A 81 10.37 8.83 24.97
N ILE A 82 9.51 7.83 25.04
CA ILE A 82 9.36 6.81 23.98
C ILE A 82 8.09 7.11 23.21
N PRO A 83 8.14 7.93 22.16
CA PRO A 83 6.94 8.32 21.40
C PRO A 83 6.37 7.17 20.58
N ARG A 84 7.16 6.11 20.41
CA ARG A 84 6.79 4.94 19.62
C ARG A 84 7.48 3.71 20.17
N MET A 85 6.72 2.86 20.87
CA MET A 85 7.27 1.66 21.49
C MET A 85 7.60 0.56 20.45
N ASP A 86 6.68 0.31 19.51
CA ASP A 86 6.79 -0.78 18.54
C ASP A 86 7.23 -0.30 17.17
N LEU A 87 8.27 -0.93 16.64
CA LEU A 87 8.83 -0.73 15.31
C LEU A 87 8.87 -2.06 14.57
N LEU A 88 8.26 -2.13 13.39
CA LEU A 88 8.40 -3.29 12.51
C LEU A 88 9.65 -3.13 11.65
N TYR A 89 10.37 -4.24 11.41
CA TYR A 89 11.60 -4.22 10.63
C TYR A 89 11.74 -5.45 9.73
N THR A 90 12.61 -5.36 8.75
CA THR A 90 13.00 -6.45 7.88
C THR A 90 14.51 -6.68 7.95
N LEU A 91 14.96 -7.88 7.54
CA LEU A 91 16.37 -8.23 7.37
C LEU A 91 16.69 -8.57 5.91
N ASP A 92 15.92 -8.03 4.98
CA ASP A 92 16.13 -8.25 3.54
C ASP A 92 17.56 -7.83 3.14
N ASP A 93 18.22 -8.62 2.30
CA ASP A 93 19.62 -8.44 1.93
C ASP A 93 20.59 -8.33 3.14
N SER A 94 20.28 -9.01 4.25
CA SER A 94 21.06 -8.98 5.49
C SER A 94 21.18 -7.57 6.11
N ARG A 95 20.24 -6.68 5.84
CA ARG A 95 20.18 -5.32 6.38
C ARG A 95 19.04 -5.17 7.36
N PHE A 96 19.39 -4.67 8.56
CA PHE A 96 18.36 -4.28 9.52
C PHE A 96 17.72 -2.95 9.07
N GLU A 97 16.44 -2.98 8.77
CA GLU A 97 15.76 -1.81 8.26
C GLU A 97 14.35 -1.68 8.84
N ILE A 98 14.09 -0.53 9.49
CA ILE A 98 12.78 -0.20 10.03
C ILE A 98 11.79 0.04 8.88
N LEU A 99 10.63 -0.60 8.96
CA LEU A 99 9.55 -0.40 8.00
C LEU A 99 8.78 0.89 8.33
N PRO A 100 8.76 1.86 7.42
CA PRO A 100 8.09 3.13 7.67
C PRO A 100 6.57 2.98 7.67
N LYS A 101 5.88 3.79 8.49
CA LYS A 101 4.43 3.96 8.38
C LYS A 101 4.11 4.75 7.11
N LEU A 102 3.12 4.30 6.37
CA LEU A 102 2.59 5.08 5.26
C LEU A 102 1.86 6.32 5.80
N ARG A 103 2.31 7.47 5.38
CA ARG A 103 1.63 8.76 5.60
C ARG A 103 1.11 9.26 4.26
N SER A 104 0.03 10.04 4.29
CA SER A 104 -0.42 10.74 3.09
C SER A 104 0.70 11.64 2.59
N PRO A 105 1.19 11.43 1.36
CA PRO A 105 2.29 12.25 0.87
C PRO A 105 1.81 13.66 0.55
N GLU A 106 2.64 14.64 0.87
CA GLU A 106 2.44 16.04 0.50
C GLU A 106 3.42 16.44 -0.60
N TYR A 107 2.95 17.22 -1.54
CA TYR A 107 3.75 17.65 -2.69
C TYR A 107 3.78 19.20 -2.78
N PRO A 108 4.51 19.89 -1.91
CA PRO A 108 4.55 21.34 -1.89
C PRO A 108 5.14 21.95 -3.18
N SER A 109 5.98 21.20 -3.88
CA SER A 109 6.57 21.58 -5.17
C SER A 109 6.42 20.41 -6.14
N PRO A 110 5.22 20.20 -6.73
CA PRO A 110 4.97 19.06 -7.58
C PRO A 110 5.84 19.08 -8.84
N ALA A 111 6.41 17.95 -9.19
CA ALA A 111 7.12 17.74 -10.43
C ALA A 111 6.25 16.90 -11.40
N ARG A 112 6.56 16.97 -12.67
CA ARG A 112 5.90 16.12 -13.66
C ARG A 112 6.23 14.65 -13.43
N TYR A 113 5.21 13.83 -13.59
CA TYR A 113 5.35 12.39 -13.51
C TYR A 113 6.21 11.87 -14.66
N GLU A 114 7.16 11.00 -14.33
CA GLU A 114 8.03 10.32 -15.29
C GLU A 114 7.49 8.91 -15.53
N PRO A 115 6.91 8.62 -16.71
CA PRO A 115 6.28 7.34 -16.96
C PRO A 115 7.30 6.21 -17.05
N VAL A 116 6.98 5.10 -16.41
CA VAL A 116 7.70 3.84 -16.55
C VAL A 116 7.26 3.18 -17.85
N LYS A 117 8.21 2.90 -18.75
CA LYS A 117 7.94 2.26 -20.03
C LYS A 117 8.16 0.76 -19.93
N LEU A 118 7.22 0.00 -20.47
CA LEU A 118 7.33 -1.45 -20.66
C LEU A 118 7.31 -1.80 -22.14
N LYS A 119 7.50 -3.10 -22.43
CA LYS A 119 7.38 -3.64 -23.79
C LYS A 119 5.93 -3.50 -24.30
N PRO A 120 5.72 -3.46 -25.64
CA PRO A 120 4.39 -3.47 -26.21
C PRO A 120 3.54 -4.65 -25.70
N GLY A 121 2.23 -4.43 -25.55
CA GLY A 121 1.31 -5.42 -24.99
C GLY A 121 1.22 -5.42 -23.45
N PHE A 122 1.91 -4.47 -22.79
CA PHE A 122 1.90 -4.35 -21.33
C PHE A 122 1.71 -2.91 -20.86
N PHE A 123 0.91 -2.76 -19.82
CA PHE A 123 0.85 -1.57 -18.99
C PHE A 123 1.86 -1.64 -17.85
N SER A 124 2.38 -0.50 -17.46
CA SER A 124 3.10 -0.36 -16.19
C SER A 124 2.16 0.07 -15.08
N SER A 125 2.35 -0.51 -13.90
CA SER A 125 1.71 -0.05 -12.66
C SER A 125 2.18 1.34 -12.21
N GLY A 126 3.17 1.92 -12.86
CA GLY A 126 3.87 3.11 -12.41
C GLY A 126 4.93 2.85 -11.33
N ASN A 127 5.16 1.58 -10.99
CA ASN A 127 6.16 1.15 -10.03
C ASN A 127 6.99 -0.01 -10.59
N ILE A 128 8.28 0.23 -10.77
CA ILE A 128 9.18 -0.75 -11.40
C ILE A 128 9.29 -2.05 -10.59
N HIS A 129 9.22 -2.00 -9.27
CA HIS A 129 9.29 -3.19 -8.43
C HIS A 129 8.04 -4.06 -8.59
N LEU A 130 6.85 -3.44 -8.63
CA LEU A 130 5.60 -4.16 -8.88
C LEU A 130 5.56 -4.71 -10.31
N ASP A 131 6.00 -3.94 -11.30
CA ASP A 131 6.08 -4.39 -12.69
C ASP A 131 7.04 -5.57 -12.85
N THR A 132 8.17 -5.56 -12.15
CA THR A 132 9.11 -6.68 -12.13
C THR A 132 8.49 -7.94 -11.49
N LEU A 133 7.79 -7.75 -10.36
CA LEU A 133 7.12 -8.84 -9.64
C LEU A 133 6.02 -9.51 -10.49
N LEU A 134 5.25 -8.72 -11.24
CA LEU A 134 4.13 -9.19 -12.06
C LEU A 134 4.58 -9.59 -13.49
N GLY A 135 5.81 -9.29 -13.89
CA GLY A 135 6.24 -9.38 -15.28
C GLY A 135 5.58 -8.34 -16.19
N GLY A 136 5.06 -7.25 -15.62
CA GLY A 136 4.20 -6.26 -16.24
C GLY A 136 2.72 -6.65 -16.23
N VAL A 137 1.85 -5.70 -16.47
CA VAL A 137 0.40 -5.91 -16.55
C VAL A 137 0.00 -6.04 -18.02
N ARG A 138 -0.52 -7.19 -18.42
CA ARG A 138 -0.95 -7.42 -19.82
C ARG A 138 -2.09 -6.48 -20.20
N GLU A 139 -2.12 -6.08 -21.47
CA GLU A 139 -3.28 -5.41 -22.04
C GLU A 139 -4.56 -6.26 -21.86
N GLY A 140 -5.68 -5.61 -21.59
CA GLY A 140 -6.96 -6.28 -21.30
C GLY A 140 -7.07 -6.84 -19.87
N SER A 141 -6.11 -6.58 -18.98
CA SER A 141 -6.16 -7.11 -17.61
C SER A 141 -7.16 -6.37 -16.73
N VAL A 142 -7.74 -7.10 -15.79
CA VAL A 142 -8.56 -6.61 -14.69
C VAL A 142 -7.80 -6.83 -13.39
N ILE A 143 -7.56 -5.76 -12.64
CA ILE A 143 -6.83 -5.76 -11.38
C ILE A 143 -7.79 -5.50 -10.22
N LEU A 144 -7.64 -6.23 -9.13
CA LEU A 144 -8.27 -5.96 -7.86
C LEU A 144 -7.20 -5.56 -6.84
N ILE A 145 -7.36 -4.37 -6.24
CA ILE A 145 -6.66 -3.94 -5.03
C ILE A 145 -7.65 -4.04 -3.88
N GLU A 146 -7.50 -5.07 -3.06
CA GLU A 146 -8.33 -5.32 -1.88
C GLU A 146 -7.62 -4.78 -0.64
N SER A 147 -8.29 -3.94 0.15
CA SER A 147 -7.76 -3.45 1.43
C SER A 147 -8.61 -3.93 2.60
N ASP A 148 -7.99 -4.28 3.74
CA ASP A 148 -8.73 -4.61 4.96
C ASP A 148 -9.39 -3.35 5.56
N GLN A 149 -10.33 -3.55 6.50
CA GLN A 149 -11.07 -2.44 7.13
C GLN A 149 -10.18 -1.50 7.96
N GLY A 150 -9.04 -1.99 8.43
CA GLY A 150 -8.06 -1.20 9.19
C GLY A 150 -7.04 -0.48 8.31
N THR A 151 -7.08 -0.71 7.00
CA THR A 151 -6.15 -0.08 6.06
C THR A 151 -6.66 1.29 5.68
N MET A 152 -5.83 2.29 5.85
CA MET A 152 -6.14 3.64 5.34
C MET A 152 -6.25 3.59 3.82
N LYS A 153 -7.26 4.27 3.29
CA LYS A 153 -7.49 4.42 1.83
C LYS A 153 -6.23 4.92 1.09
N THR A 154 -5.37 5.68 1.77
CA THR A 154 -4.13 6.25 1.24
C THR A 154 -3.27 5.25 0.46
N ALA A 155 -3.17 3.98 0.89
CA ALA A 155 -2.34 2.98 0.21
C ALA A 155 -2.91 2.61 -1.16
N SER A 156 -4.21 2.28 -1.22
CA SER A 156 -4.89 1.92 -2.46
C SER A 156 -5.01 3.10 -3.42
N ASP A 157 -5.30 4.30 -2.89
CA ASP A 157 -5.38 5.52 -3.70
C ASP A 157 -4.03 5.90 -4.30
N LEU A 158 -2.95 5.75 -3.53
CA LEU A 158 -1.59 5.99 -4.01
C LEU A 158 -1.22 5.02 -5.15
N MET A 159 -1.53 3.73 -4.99
CA MET A 159 -1.29 2.74 -6.03
C MET A 159 -2.13 3.00 -7.28
N LEU A 160 -3.44 3.28 -7.13
CA LEU A 160 -4.31 3.62 -8.23
C LEU A 160 -3.85 4.89 -8.96
N SER A 161 -3.43 5.91 -8.21
CA SER A 161 -2.89 7.15 -8.79
C SER A 161 -1.65 6.89 -9.64
N CYS A 162 -0.76 5.96 -9.24
CA CYS A 162 0.41 5.61 -10.04
C CYS A 162 0.03 4.96 -11.39
N PHE A 163 -0.97 4.06 -11.42
CA PHE A 163 -1.50 3.52 -12.68
C PHE A 163 -2.04 4.62 -13.59
N VAL A 164 -2.85 5.53 -13.04
CA VAL A 164 -3.45 6.65 -13.78
C VAL A 164 -2.37 7.61 -14.30
N LEU A 165 -1.43 8.01 -13.46
CA LEU A 165 -0.34 8.90 -13.85
C LEU A 165 0.55 8.27 -14.92
N ASN A 166 0.81 6.98 -14.82
CA ASN A 166 1.61 6.28 -15.82
C ASN A 166 0.89 6.20 -17.18
N ALA A 167 -0.42 5.98 -17.18
CA ALA A 167 -1.24 6.02 -18.40
C ALA A 167 -1.17 7.40 -19.06
N LEU A 168 -1.47 8.47 -18.31
CA LEU A 168 -1.48 9.84 -18.82
C LEU A 168 -0.09 10.30 -19.27
N GLY A 169 0.96 9.95 -18.53
CA GLY A 169 2.35 10.23 -18.91
C GLY A 169 2.80 9.48 -20.17
N SER A 170 2.21 8.32 -20.44
CA SER A 170 2.43 7.51 -21.63
C SER A 170 1.52 7.87 -22.81
N LYS A 171 0.81 9.00 -22.75
CA LYS A 171 -0.14 9.50 -23.76
C LYS A 171 -1.41 8.65 -23.93
N ASN A 172 -1.72 7.82 -22.95
CA ASN A 172 -2.99 7.11 -22.84
C ASN A 172 -4.03 7.98 -22.11
N SER A 173 -5.26 7.49 -22.03
CA SER A 173 -6.35 8.13 -21.31
C SER A 173 -6.60 7.46 -19.97
N ALA A 174 -7.23 8.18 -19.03
CA ALA A 174 -7.62 7.62 -17.76
C ALA A 174 -8.98 8.13 -17.28
N ILE A 175 -9.74 7.23 -16.67
CA ILE A 175 -11.00 7.52 -15.99
C ILE A 175 -10.89 7.03 -14.55
N MET A 176 -11.31 7.85 -13.61
CA MET A 176 -11.49 7.43 -12.21
C MET A 176 -12.97 7.58 -11.84
N VAL A 177 -13.53 6.52 -11.30
CA VAL A 177 -14.88 6.52 -10.71
C VAL A 177 -14.70 6.47 -9.20
N ASN A 178 -15.03 7.56 -8.53
CA ASN A 178 -14.86 7.68 -7.10
C ASN A 178 -15.98 6.96 -6.34
N ALA A 179 -15.65 6.50 -5.14
CA ALA A 179 -16.65 6.15 -4.14
C ALA A 179 -17.51 7.37 -3.78
N ALA A 180 -18.71 7.14 -3.27
CA ALA A 180 -19.67 8.20 -2.97
C ALA A 180 -19.17 9.22 -1.92
N ASP A 181 -18.25 8.81 -1.04
CA ASP A 181 -17.66 9.66 0.00
C ASP A 181 -16.38 10.42 -0.44
N THR A 182 -15.94 10.21 -1.69
CA THR A 182 -14.68 10.79 -2.17
C THR A 182 -14.94 11.96 -3.11
N PRO A 183 -14.65 13.21 -2.71
CA PRO A 183 -14.81 14.38 -3.57
C PRO A 183 -13.92 14.30 -4.82
N ALA A 184 -14.45 14.69 -5.97
CA ALA A 184 -13.70 14.74 -7.23
C ALA A 184 -12.44 15.62 -7.15
N LYS A 185 -12.48 16.68 -6.36
CA LYS A 185 -11.36 17.59 -6.12
C LYS A 185 -10.15 16.91 -5.51
N GLU A 186 -10.36 15.94 -4.60
CA GLU A 186 -9.25 15.18 -4.01
C GLU A 186 -8.57 14.33 -5.06
N THR A 187 -9.33 13.61 -5.87
CA THR A 187 -8.81 12.81 -6.97
C THR A 187 -8.09 13.66 -8.02
N ALA A 188 -8.67 14.81 -8.38
CA ALA A 188 -8.04 15.73 -9.30
C ALA A 188 -6.70 16.28 -8.77
N ARG A 189 -6.59 16.54 -7.47
CA ARG A 189 -5.32 16.95 -6.82
C ARG A 189 -4.24 15.86 -6.84
N MET A 190 -4.64 14.60 -6.83
CA MET A 190 -3.71 13.46 -6.89
C MET A 190 -3.15 13.23 -8.29
N VAL A 191 -3.71 13.85 -9.33
CA VAL A 191 -3.35 13.59 -10.73
C VAL A 191 -2.89 14.86 -11.46
N LYS A 192 -3.73 15.89 -11.49
CA LYS A 192 -3.52 17.07 -12.35
C LYS A 192 -2.20 17.83 -12.16
N PRO A 193 -1.70 18.02 -10.94
CA PRO A 193 -0.43 18.76 -10.74
C PRO A 193 0.78 18.06 -11.38
N PHE A 194 0.69 16.78 -11.66
CA PHE A 194 1.81 15.93 -12.06
C PHE A 194 1.83 15.64 -13.57
N VAL A 195 0.80 16.04 -14.30
CA VAL A 195 0.69 15.79 -15.75
C VAL A 195 0.69 17.10 -16.54
N THR A 196 0.93 17.02 -17.85
CA THR A 196 0.85 18.20 -18.71
C THR A 196 -0.61 18.61 -18.91
N ALA A 197 -0.87 19.88 -19.26
CA ALA A 197 -2.21 20.36 -19.59
C ALA A 197 -2.84 19.57 -20.75
N GLU A 198 -2.03 19.08 -21.68
CA GLU A 198 -2.50 18.24 -22.79
C GLU A 198 -2.93 16.83 -22.29
N ALA A 199 -2.12 16.20 -21.45
CA ALA A 199 -2.45 14.91 -20.84
C ALA A 199 -3.69 15.02 -19.93
N ALA A 200 -3.85 16.13 -19.22
CA ALA A 200 -5.02 16.37 -18.37
C ALA A 200 -6.35 16.41 -19.14
N LYS A 201 -6.34 16.72 -20.45
CA LYS A 201 -7.55 16.65 -21.30
C LYS A 201 -8.04 15.21 -21.49
N ASN A 202 -7.17 14.22 -21.32
CA ASN A 202 -7.48 12.80 -21.45
C ASN A 202 -7.81 12.16 -20.09
N PHE A 203 -8.09 12.96 -19.07
CA PHE A 203 -8.46 12.50 -17.73
C PHE A 203 -9.91 12.85 -17.42
N ARG A 204 -10.65 11.90 -16.84
CA ARG A 204 -12.01 12.10 -16.33
C ARG A 204 -12.13 11.58 -14.91
N VAL A 205 -12.91 12.27 -14.10
CA VAL A 205 -13.30 11.84 -12.75
C VAL A 205 -14.81 11.82 -12.66
N PHE A 206 -15.35 10.67 -12.33
CA PHE A 206 -16.76 10.49 -12.00
C PHE A 206 -16.93 10.53 -10.50
N ALA A 207 -17.80 11.38 -9.98
CA ALA A 207 -18.03 11.51 -8.55
C ALA A 207 -19.50 11.86 -8.24
N HIS A 208 -19.97 11.37 -7.11
CA HIS A 208 -21.27 11.77 -6.57
C HIS A 208 -21.19 13.15 -5.90
N GLY A 209 -22.30 13.91 -5.95
CA GLY A 209 -22.38 15.22 -5.31
C GLY A 209 -21.91 16.38 -6.19
N GLY A 210 -22.81 17.32 -6.44
CA GLY A 210 -22.69 18.37 -7.44
C GLY A 210 -21.81 19.58 -7.10
N SER A 211 -20.95 19.55 -6.10
CA SER A 211 -20.20 20.73 -5.62
C SER A 211 -18.97 21.13 -6.47
N ASP A 212 -18.52 20.27 -7.39
CA ASP A 212 -17.29 20.49 -8.16
C ASP A 212 -17.50 20.68 -9.68
N ILE A 213 -18.71 21.06 -10.10
CA ILE A 213 -19.14 21.18 -11.52
C ILE A 213 -18.49 22.36 -12.29
N GLY A 214 -17.38 22.89 -11.83
CA GLY A 214 -16.62 23.92 -12.58
C GLY A 214 -15.41 23.40 -13.36
N ASP A 215 -15.04 22.14 -13.18
CA ASP A 215 -13.88 21.52 -13.81
C ASP A 215 -14.34 20.58 -14.94
N ALA A 216 -13.96 20.89 -16.17
CA ALA A 216 -14.34 20.12 -17.38
C ALA A 216 -13.93 18.63 -17.35
N SER A 217 -13.06 18.22 -16.42
CA SER A 217 -12.67 16.82 -16.22
C SER A 217 -13.57 16.09 -15.23
N VAL A 218 -14.45 16.78 -14.50
CA VAL A 218 -15.32 16.21 -13.48
C VAL A 218 -16.72 15.98 -14.08
N ILE A 219 -17.22 14.77 -13.89
CA ILE A 219 -18.53 14.33 -14.36
C ILE A 219 -19.34 13.92 -13.15
N GLY A 220 -20.46 14.59 -12.91
CA GLY A 220 -21.36 14.28 -11.81
C GLY A 220 -22.13 13.00 -12.03
N LEU A 221 -22.17 12.12 -11.04
CA LEU A 221 -23.02 10.95 -10.97
C LEU A 221 -24.32 11.30 -10.26
N GLY A 222 -25.44 10.83 -10.81
CA GLY A 222 -26.76 10.93 -10.21
C GLY A 222 -27.14 9.67 -9.41
N ASP A 223 -28.41 9.61 -9.02
CA ASP A 223 -28.95 8.47 -8.27
C ASP A 223 -29.32 7.28 -9.20
N ASP A 224 -29.48 7.52 -10.51
CA ASP A 224 -29.80 6.49 -11.49
C ASP A 224 -28.53 5.75 -11.95
N GLU A 225 -28.34 4.56 -11.45
CA GLU A 225 -27.20 3.69 -11.77
C GLU A 225 -27.14 3.29 -13.25
N ALA A 226 -28.29 3.18 -13.95
CA ALA A 226 -28.30 2.87 -15.36
C ALA A 226 -27.80 4.04 -16.19
N ALA A 227 -28.28 5.24 -15.88
CA ALA A 227 -27.82 6.47 -16.50
C ALA A 227 -26.32 6.74 -16.23
N ASN A 228 -25.86 6.48 -15.02
CA ASN A 228 -24.45 6.59 -14.64
C ASN A 228 -23.55 5.66 -15.47
N HIS A 229 -24.00 4.42 -15.67
CA HIS A 229 -23.26 3.45 -16.48
C HIS A 229 -23.20 3.86 -17.96
N ASP A 230 -24.32 4.31 -18.51
CA ASP A 230 -24.38 4.78 -19.92
C ASP A 230 -23.47 6.00 -20.13
N LEU A 231 -23.45 6.90 -19.14
CA LEU A 231 -22.57 8.06 -19.14
C LEU A 231 -21.09 7.64 -19.08
N LEU A 232 -20.74 6.68 -18.23
CA LEU A 232 -19.40 6.12 -18.16
C LEU A 232 -18.98 5.48 -19.47
N GLN A 233 -19.85 4.68 -20.09
CA GLN A 233 -19.58 4.07 -21.40
C GLN A 233 -19.38 5.12 -22.50
N LYS A 234 -20.20 6.15 -22.53
CA LYS A 234 -20.08 7.24 -23.50
C LYS A 234 -18.72 7.95 -23.40
N GLU A 235 -18.33 8.33 -22.20
CA GLU A 235 -17.03 9.00 -21.97
C GLU A 235 -15.85 8.07 -22.25
N TYR A 236 -15.96 6.80 -21.87
CA TYR A 236 -14.94 5.79 -22.18
C TYR A 236 -14.71 5.67 -23.70
N LEU A 237 -15.78 5.54 -24.49
CA LEU A 237 -15.69 5.46 -25.95
C LEU A 237 -15.17 6.77 -26.57
N SER A 238 -15.58 7.92 -26.04
CA SER A 238 -15.11 9.24 -26.45
C SER A 238 -13.60 9.39 -26.25
N LEU A 239 -13.09 9.06 -25.08
CA LEU A 239 -11.66 9.12 -24.79
C LEU A 239 -10.87 8.14 -25.65
N ARG A 240 -11.40 6.95 -25.88
CA ARG A 240 -10.76 5.95 -26.73
C ARG A 240 -10.66 6.42 -28.19
N SER A 241 -11.69 7.07 -28.71
CA SER A 241 -11.71 7.58 -30.08
C SER A 241 -10.85 8.83 -30.29
N SER A 242 -10.71 9.66 -29.27
CA SER A 242 -9.93 10.90 -29.31
C SER A 242 -8.44 10.69 -29.18
N SER A 243 -8.01 9.54 -28.70
CA SER A 243 -6.58 9.19 -28.55
C SER A 243 -5.96 8.97 -29.93
N ARG A 244 -5.07 9.88 -30.35
CA ARG A 244 -4.35 9.76 -31.62
C ARG A 244 -3.45 8.52 -31.59
N GLY A 245 -3.84 7.49 -32.35
CA GLY A 245 -3.05 6.25 -32.50
C GLY A 245 -3.58 5.05 -31.72
N GLY A 246 -4.87 5.03 -31.33
CA GLY A 246 -5.46 3.88 -30.63
C GLY A 246 -5.06 3.82 -29.17
N GLY A 247 -5.01 4.98 -28.52
CA GLY A 247 -4.63 5.10 -27.11
C GLY A 247 -5.51 4.28 -26.20
N GLN A 248 -4.88 3.64 -25.23
CA GLN A 248 -5.55 2.79 -24.27
C GLN A 248 -6.15 3.62 -23.13
N VAL A 249 -7.17 3.07 -22.49
CA VAL A 249 -7.84 3.69 -21.34
C VAL A 249 -7.53 2.89 -20.08
N VAL A 250 -7.03 3.58 -19.04
CA VAL A 250 -6.98 3.02 -17.69
C VAL A 250 -8.23 3.47 -16.93
N LEU A 251 -9.05 2.51 -16.55
CA LEU A 251 -10.24 2.72 -15.77
C LEU A 251 -10.02 2.34 -14.32
N GLY A 252 -10.00 3.33 -13.44
CA GLY A 252 -9.94 3.15 -11.99
C GLY A 252 -11.35 3.19 -11.41
N LEU A 253 -11.77 2.12 -10.73
CA LEU A 253 -13.10 1.98 -10.17
C LEU A 253 -13.02 1.70 -8.66
N ASP A 254 -13.45 2.67 -7.83
CA ASP A 254 -13.66 2.42 -6.41
C ASP A 254 -15.03 1.76 -6.20
N VAL A 255 -15.01 0.46 -5.94
CA VAL A 255 -16.22 -0.37 -5.73
C VAL A 255 -16.58 -0.53 -4.25
N GLY A 256 -15.79 0.10 -3.35
CA GLY A 256 -15.87 -0.11 -1.91
C GLY A 256 -17.13 0.41 -1.23
N LEU A 257 -17.91 1.27 -1.88
CA LEU A 257 -19.09 1.91 -1.28
C LEU A 257 -20.38 1.66 -2.04
N SER A 258 -20.39 0.79 -3.01
CA SER A 258 -21.63 0.34 -3.61
C SER A 258 -22.38 -0.62 -2.66
N GLN A 259 -22.69 -0.16 -1.44
CA GLN A 259 -23.69 -0.84 -0.60
C GLN A 259 -25.02 -0.64 -1.31
N LYS A 260 -25.42 -1.63 -2.09
CA LYS A 260 -26.69 -1.63 -2.77
C LYS A 260 -27.78 -1.95 -1.77
N GLU A 261 -28.71 -1.04 -1.61
CA GLU A 261 -29.84 -1.16 -0.67
C GLU A 261 -30.77 -2.34 -1.00
N SER A 262 -30.67 -2.92 -2.19
CA SER A 262 -31.47 -4.06 -2.58
C SER A 262 -30.67 -5.14 -3.33
N ALA A 263 -31.11 -6.40 -3.21
CA ALA A 263 -30.54 -7.55 -3.93
C ALA A 263 -30.63 -7.39 -5.45
N GLU A 264 -31.67 -6.70 -5.94
CA GLU A 264 -31.87 -6.44 -7.36
C GLU A 264 -30.84 -5.42 -7.90
N ALA A 265 -30.61 -4.35 -7.18
CA ALA A 265 -29.55 -3.37 -7.51
C ALA A 265 -28.17 -4.02 -7.52
N ALA A 266 -27.87 -4.91 -6.56
CA ALA A 266 -26.62 -5.67 -6.52
C ALA A 266 -26.46 -6.59 -7.76
N LYS A 267 -27.55 -7.23 -8.21
CA LYS A 267 -27.56 -8.09 -9.40
C LYS A 267 -27.30 -7.29 -10.68
N ILE A 268 -27.96 -6.14 -10.85
CA ILE A 268 -27.78 -5.24 -12.00
C ILE A 268 -26.33 -4.74 -12.03
N TRP A 269 -25.80 -4.29 -10.88
CA TRP A 269 -24.43 -3.83 -10.77
C TRP A 269 -23.41 -4.94 -11.12
N SER A 270 -23.65 -6.17 -10.63
CA SER A 270 -22.78 -7.32 -10.92
C SER A 270 -22.73 -7.62 -12.42
N ALA A 271 -23.88 -7.59 -13.11
CA ALA A 271 -23.95 -7.81 -14.56
C ALA A 271 -23.18 -6.70 -15.31
N LYS A 272 -23.36 -5.45 -14.93
CA LYS A 272 -22.66 -4.30 -15.53
C LYS A 272 -21.15 -4.36 -15.31
N LEU A 273 -20.68 -4.79 -14.13
CA LEU A 273 -19.26 -4.99 -13.87
C LEU A 273 -18.67 -6.06 -14.80
N VAL A 274 -19.36 -7.19 -14.97
CA VAL A 274 -18.92 -8.27 -15.86
C VAL A 274 -18.84 -7.76 -17.32
N ASP A 275 -19.81 -6.99 -17.77
CA ASP A 275 -19.81 -6.41 -19.13
C ASP A 275 -18.67 -5.39 -19.29
N LEU A 276 -18.41 -4.57 -18.29
CA LEU A 276 -17.28 -3.66 -18.28
C LEU A 276 -15.94 -4.42 -18.37
N CYS A 277 -15.77 -5.48 -17.59
CA CYS A 277 -14.58 -6.33 -17.65
C CYS A 277 -14.40 -6.94 -19.05
N ARG A 278 -15.49 -7.39 -19.69
CA ARG A 278 -15.45 -7.91 -21.06
C ARG A 278 -15.05 -6.84 -22.06
N THR A 279 -15.60 -5.66 -21.93
CA THR A 279 -15.29 -4.51 -22.80
C THR A 279 -13.83 -4.12 -22.71
N VAL A 280 -13.30 -4.01 -21.49
CA VAL A 280 -11.89 -3.69 -21.22
C VAL A 280 -10.97 -4.74 -21.84
N ARG A 281 -11.28 -6.03 -21.67
CA ARG A 281 -10.48 -7.13 -22.24
C ARG A 281 -10.46 -7.10 -23.76
N ASN A 282 -11.62 -6.95 -24.36
CA ASN A 282 -11.74 -6.92 -25.84
C ASN A 282 -11.00 -5.73 -26.45
N ASN A 283 -10.93 -4.63 -25.73
CA ASN A 283 -10.29 -3.40 -26.21
C ASN A 283 -8.79 -3.33 -25.90
N GLY A 284 -8.25 -4.25 -25.12
CA GLY A 284 -6.87 -4.18 -24.65
C GLY A 284 -6.60 -3.06 -23.66
N ASP A 285 -7.65 -2.57 -22.97
CA ASP A 285 -7.55 -1.51 -21.95
C ASP A 285 -7.22 -2.09 -20.57
N LEU A 286 -7.22 -1.30 -19.51
CA LEU A 286 -6.93 -1.73 -18.15
C LEU A 286 -8.05 -1.29 -17.19
N LEU A 287 -8.56 -2.23 -16.41
CA LEU A 287 -9.46 -1.96 -15.29
C LEU A 287 -8.74 -2.20 -13.96
N VAL A 288 -8.70 -1.20 -13.10
CA VAL A 288 -8.17 -1.29 -11.73
C VAL A 288 -9.31 -1.04 -10.75
N MET A 289 -9.73 -2.08 -10.07
CA MET A 289 -10.76 -2.01 -9.03
C MET A 289 -10.11 -1.85 -7.67
N VAL A 290 -10.62 -0.92 -6.86
CA VAL A 290 -10.30 -0.80 -5.44
C VAL A 290 -11.51 -1.24 -4.63
N ASN A 291 -11.33 -2.14 -3.66
CA ASN A 291 -12.41 -2.64 -2.83
C ASN A 291 -11.95 -2.90 -1.40
N ARG A 292 -12.90 -3.02 -0.47
CA ARG A 292 -12.63 -3.32 0.96
C ARG A 292 -13.01 -4.76 1.29
N THR A 293 -12.16 -5.44 2.04
CA THR A 293 -12.45 -6.79 2.56
C THR A 293 -13.76 -6.80 3.35
N GLY A 294 -14.56 -7.85 3.14
CA GLY A 294 -15.82 -8.05 3.84
C GLY A 294 -17.05 -7.44 3.16
N LEU A 295 -16.89 -6.77 2.01
CA LEU A 295 -18.03 -6.32 1.22
C LEU A 295 -18.56 -7.44 0.31
N ASP A 296 -19.87 -7.48 0.08
CA ASP A 296 -20.54 -8.49 -0.75
C ASP A 296 -20.07 -8.52 -2.21
N THR A 297 -19.47 -7.45 -2.68
CA THR A 297 -18.91 -7.33 -4.03
C THR A 297 -17.57 -8.04 -4.21
N ILE A 298 -16.84 -8.33 -3.12
CA ILE A 298 -15.50 -8.94 -3.16
C ILE A 298 -15.44 -10.28 -3.90
N PRO A 299 -16.34 -11.26 -3.67
CA PRO A 299 -16.29 -12.55 -4.37
C PRO A 299 -16.35 -12.39 -5.89
N LEU A 300 -17.20 -11.49 -6.39
CA LEU A 300 -17.28 -11.19 -7.81
C LEU A 300 -15.99 -10.53 -8.32
N CYS A 301 -15.50 -9.51 -7.64
CA CYS A 301 -14.26 -8.82 -8.01
C CYS A 301 -13.07 -9.79 -8.06
N LYS A 302 -12.95 -10.71 -7.09
CA LYS A 302 -11.93 -11.78 -7.11
C LYS A 302 -12.08 -12.72 -8.29
N THR A 303 -13.32 -13.05 -8.67
CA THR A 303 -13.60 -13.96 -9.80
C THR A 303 -13.20 -13.33 -11.12
N VAL A 304 -13.54 -12.06 -11.36
CA VAL A 304 -13.30 -11.39 -12.64
C VAL A 304 -11.88 -10.83 -12.78
N SER A 305 -11.12 -10.69 -11.69
CA SER A 305 -9.77 -10.13 -11.75
C SER A 305 -8.72 -11.14 -12.24
N ASP A 306 -7.79 -10.67 -13.04
CA ASP A 306 -6.59 -11.40 -13.50
C ASP A 306 -5.45 -11.22 -12.50
N ILE A 307 -5.38 -10.06 -11.85
CA ILE A 307 -4.42 -9.73 -10.80
C ILE A 307 -5.21 -9.34 -9.54
N HIS A 308 -4.83 -9.92 -8.40
CA HIS A 308 -5.40 -9.58 -7.10
C HIS A 308 -4.28 -9.27 -6.12
N MET A 309 -4.28 -8.05 -5.62
CA MET A 309 -3.36 -7.56 -4.60
C MET A 309 -4.15 -7.27 -3.33
N GLN A 310 -3.68 -7.78 -2.20
CA GLN A 310 -4.27 -7.52 -0.90
C GLN A 310 -3.37 -6.61 -0.09
N ILE A 311 -3.95 -5.56 0.50
CA ILE A 311 -3.26 -4.61 1.38
C ILE A 311 -3.83 -4.75 2.78
N THR A 312 -2.95 -4.94 3.76
CA THR A 312 -3.29 -5.02 5.19
C THR A 312 -2.50 -3.99 5.99
N ASN A 313 -3.00 -3.61 7.15
CA ASN A 313 -2.30 -2.71 8.06
C ASN A 313 -1.96 -3.43 9.37
N LYS A 314 -0.69 -3.34 9.80
CA LYS A 314 -0.24 -3.81 11.11
C LYS A 314 0.62 -2.73 11.76
N SER A 315 0.22 -2.26 12.91
CA SER A 315 0.95 -1.21 13.66
C SER A 315 1.24 0.07 12.85
N GLY A 316 0.39 0.38 11.85
CA GLY A 316 0.54 1.53 10.97
C GLY A 316 1.47 1.31 9.76
N VAL A 317 2.09 0.14 9.64
CA VAL A 317 2.80 -0.29 8.43
C VAL A 317 1.83 -1.00 7.51
N HIS A 318 1.80 -0.61 6.25
CA HIS A 318 0.98 -1.23 5.22
C HIS A 318 1.78 -2.34 4.54
N PHE A 319 1.15 -3.49 4.40
CA PHE A 319 1.72 -4.65 3.75
C PHE A 319 0.89 -5.01 2.53
N MET A 320 1.55 -5.35 1.44
CA MET A 320 0.94 -5.82 0.21
C MET A 320 1.37 -7.25 -0.09
N ARG A 321 0.41 -8.05 -0.52
CA ARG A 321 0.62 -9.40 -1.03
C ARG A 321 -0.10 -9.56 -2.37
N VAL A 322 0.56 -10.20 -3.34
CA VAL A 322 -0.09 -10.63 -4.58
C VAL A 322 -0.74 -11.99 -4.32
N GLN A 323 -2.07 -12.04 -4.48
CA GLN A 323 -2.87 -13.25 -4.29
C GLN A 323 -3.09 -13.98 -5.62
N LYS A 324 -3.12 -13.21 -6.72
CA LYS A 324 -3.37 -13.72 -8.07
C LYS A 324 -2.60 -12.85 -9.08
N PRO A 325 -1.88 -13.40 -10.08
CA PRO A 325 -1.67 -14.83 -10.25
C PRO A 325 -0.94 -15.43 -9.02
N ALA A 326 -1.12 -16.72 -8.80
CA ALA A 326 -0.33 -17.40 -7.77
C ALA A 326 1.15 -17.30 -8.18
N ILE A 327 1.96 -16.67 -7.32
CA ILE A 327 3.40 -16.62 -7.49
C ILE A 327 3.95 -17.93 -6.93
N GLU A 328 4.67 -18.67 -7.76
CA GLU A 328 5.32 -19.91 -7.33
C GLU A 328 6.33 -19.62 -6.21
N GLY A 329 6.29 -20.46 -5.17
CA GLY A 329 7.18 -20.34 -4.03
C GLY A 329 6.50 -19.85 -2.75
N PRO A 330 7.29 -19.46 -1.72
CA PRO A 330 6.74 -18.97 -0.46
C PRO A 330 6.00 -17.66 -0.65
N THR A 331 4.97 -17.44 0.16
CA THR A 331 4.25 -16.15 0.19
C THR A 331 5.22 -15.01 0.44
N ILE A 332 5.28 -14.06 -0.49
CA ILE A 332 6.11 -12.86 -0.36
C ILE A 332 5.21 -11.71 0.11
N LEU A 333 5.63 -11.08 1.19
CA LEU A 333 5.00 -9.89 1.74
C LEU A 333 5.89 -8.69 1.49
N PHE A 334 5.30 -7.60 1.05
CA PHE A 334 6.00 -6.33 0.85
C PHE A 334 5.42 -5.26 1.77
N SER A 335 6.27 -4.47 2.42
CA SER A 335 5.80 -3.23 3.02
C SER A 335 5.62 -2.17 1.93
N VAL A 336 4.57 -1.35 2.09
CA VAL A 336 4.24 -0.25 1.18
C VAL A 336 4.47 1.06 1.90
N SER A 337 5.32 1.91 1.36
CA SER A 337 5.57 3.26 1.86
C SER A 337 5.51 4.28 0.73
N ALA A 338 5.29 5.55 1.07
CA ALA A 338 5.37 6.63 0.09
C ALA A 338 6.80 6.75 -0.44
N GLY A 339 6.93 6.97 -1.74
CA GLY A 339 8.22 7.26 -2.37
C GLY A 339 8.67 8.70 -2.12
N GLU A 340 9.95 8.97 -2.34
CA GLU A 340 10.58 10.29 -2.15
C GLU A 340 10.43 11.21 -3.37
N LYS A 341 9.70 10.79 -4.39
CA LYS A 341 9.47 11.58 -5.60
C LYS A 341 8.60 12.80 -5.31
N LYS A 342 8.74 13.86 -6.11
CA LYS A 342 7.85 15.04 -6.08
C LYS A 342 6.51 14.82 -6.79
N TYR A 343 6.11 13.56 -6.95
CA TYR A 343 4.85 13.10 -7.50
C TYR A 343 4.43 11.77 -6.83
N PRO A 344 3.16 11.36 -6.91
CA PRO A 344 2.69 10.11 -6.34
C PRO A 344 3.55 8.92 -6.77
N SER A 345 4.16 8.29 -5.79
CA SER A 345 5.00 7.10 -5.97
C SER A 345 5.03 6.31 -4.67
N TYR A 346 5.32 5.03 -4.76
CA TYR A 346 5.46 4.17 -3.59
C TYR A 346 6.68 3.26 -3.73
N VAL A 347 7.17 2.79 -2.61
CA VAL A 347 8.27 1.83 -2.52
C VAL A 347 7.71 0.52 -1.96
N LEU A 348 8.08 -0.58 -2.57
CA LEU A 348 7.83 -1.94 -2.09
C LEU A 348 9.13 -2.49 -1.51
N LYS A 349 9.08 -2.90 -0.24
CA LYS A 349 10.21 -3.49 0.46
C LYS A 349 9.84 -4.89 0.89
N LYS A 350 10.63 -5.87 0.51
CA LYS A 350 10.39 -7.26 0.88
C LYS A 350 10.50 -7.44 2.39
N VAL A 351 9.60 -8.22 2.96
CA VAL A 351 9.60 -8.58 4.37
C VAL A 351 10.06 -10.03 4.49
N VAL A 352 11.16 -10.23 5.21
CA VAL A 352 11.78 -11.55 5.44
C VAL A 352 12.07 -11.75 6.91
#